data_340f093e7b17bc0a16537a0df91de502
#
_entry.id   340f093e7b17bc0a16537a0df91de502
#
_cell.length_a   1.000
_cell.length_b   1.000
_cell.length_c   1.000
_cell.angle_alpha   90.00
_cell.angle_beta   90.00
_cell.angle_gamma   90.00
#
_symmetry.space_group_name_H-M   'P 1'
#
loop_
_entity.id
_entity.type
_entity.pdbx_description
1 polymer ?
#
loop_
_entity_poly.entity_id
_entity_poly.type
_entity_poly.pdbx_seq_one_letter_code
_entity_poly.pdbx_strand_id
1 'polypeptide(L)'
;MSKVLMVGSAEQSGGGVASVLRLMKTMPFWEKYHCGWLGTQIQRGYGVKLWYALKAYFKALFTIWQYDIVHFHTVPDKICLIIQMPVLLLALIGRKKIIMHIHMGNQLENHTHNKLFIWSLNRADCVVLLAKKWQKCFAEWFPTVKAKTAVIYNACAPTPAVDYSVKEKSIIMAAFLNDNKHPDLLLKAWKNLKADFPDWHVTIMGNGEVERFQAMGQTMGLDDSVTFTGYITGKQKEDVWNKASIYCMCSRHEGFPMVVLEAWARGVAVVTTPVGGLPDVIEEGKNCLTFPFDDVDMLTMQLRKLMESSKLRRDMAEYSKSFGERVFAPVMVNESIEKLYEEIFKA
;
A
#
# COMPACT_ATOMS: atom_id res chain seq x y z
N MET A 1 -18.67 1.75 -26.17
CA MET A 1 -17.57 2.07 -25.24
C MET A 1 -17.51 0.97 -24.18
N SER A 2 -16.35 0.44 -23.94
CA SER A 2 -16.15 -0.68 -23.01
C SER A 2 -16.30 -0.23 -21.56
N LYS A 3 -16.94 -1.04 -20.72
CA LYS A 3 -17.22 -0.73 -19.32
C LYS A 3 -16.50 -1.69 -18.39
N VAL A 4 -15.97 -1.19 -17.27
CA VAL A 4 -15.20 -1.97 -16.31
C VAL A 4 -15.86 -1.95 -14.92
N LEU A 5 -16.04 -3.13 -14.30
CA LEU A 5 -16.48 -3.27 -12.93
C LEU A 5 -15.27 -3.51 -12.01
N MET A 6 -14.96 -2.56 -11.15
CA MET A 6 -13.96 -2.70 -10.09
C MET A 6 -14.58 -3.44 -8.90
N VAL A 7 -14.03 -4.57 -8.52
CA VAL A 7 -14.50 -5.38 -7.38
C VAL A 7 -13.42 -5.42 -6.31
N GLY A 8 -13.72 -4.98 -5.10
CA GLY A 8 -12.74 -4.94 -4.03
C GLY A 8 -13.30 -4.46 -2.70
N SER A 9 -12.47 -3.84 -1.87
CA SER A 9 -12.90 -3.24 -0.61
C SER A 9 -13.92 -2.13 -0.85
N ALA A 10 -14.87 -1.97 0.08
CA ALA A 10 -15.86 -0.89 0.01
C ALA A 10 -15.19 0.49 0.07
N GLU A 11 -15.80 1.49 -0.56
CA GLU A 11 -15.25 2.85 -0.64
C GLU A 11 -15.00 3.48 0.73
N GLN A 12 -15.87 3.17 1.70
CA GLN A 12 -15.78 3.64 3.09
C GLN A 12 -14.83 2.79 3.95
N SER A 13 -14.23 1.73 3.40
CA SER A 13 -13.30 0.87 4.14
C SER A 13 -11.98 1.58 4.38
N GLY A 14 -11.36 1.30 5.52
CA GLY A 14 -9.93 1.56 5.73
C GLY A 14 -9.05 0.59 4.93
N GLY A 15 -7.73 0.80 5.01
CA GLY A 15 -6.73 -0.11 4.46
C GLY A 15 -6.27 0.20 3.03
N GLY A 16 -5.18 -0.47 2.63
CA GLY A 16 -4.44 -0.18 1.41
C GLY A 16 -5.25 -0.34 0.13
N VAL A 17 -6.00 -1.44 -0.02
CA VAL A 17 -6.79 -1.73 -1.23
C VAL A 17 -7.87 -0.66 -1.47
N ALA A 18 -8.57 -0.23 -0.40
CA ALA A 18 -9.57 0.83 -0.53
C ALA A 18 -8.92 2.17 -0.90
N SER A 19 -7.73 2.46 -0.37
CA SER A 19 -6.99 3.69 -0.69
C SER A 19 -6.52 3.70 -2.15
N VAL A 20 -6.05 2.57 -2.66
CA VAL A 20 -5.68 2.41 -4.08
C VAL A 20 -6.90 2.65 -4.97
N LEU A 21 -8.04 2.00 -4.69
CA LEU A 21 -9.27 2.16 -5.48
C LEU A 21 -9.80 3.60 -5.44
N ARG A 22 -9.77 4.29 -4.28
CA ARG A 22 -10.15 5.70 -4.18
C ARG A 22 -9.28 6.60 -5.05
N LEU A 23 -7.97 6.34 -5.08
CA LEU A 23 -7.06 7.08 -5.95
C LEU A 23 -7.31 6.76 -7.43
N MET A 24 -7.51 5.49 -7.78
CA MET A 24 -7.86 5.08 -9.14
C MET A 24 -9.16 5.75 -9.63
N LYS A 25 -10.14 5.95 -8.75
CA LYS A 25 -11.40 6.65 -9.07
C LYS A 25 -11.20 8.10 -9.51
N THR A 26 -10.09 8.73 -9.17
CA THR A 26 -9.75 10.10 -9.60
C THR A 26 -8.96 10.16 -10.91
N MET A 27 -8.62 9.01 -11.50
CA MET A 27 -7.84 8.94 -12.74
C MET A 27 -8.73 8.98 -13.98
N PRO A 28 -8.24 9.52 -15.13
CA PRO A 28 -9.02 9.67 -16.37
C PRO A 28 -9.62 8.36 -16.89
N PHE A 29 -8.91 7.22 -16.76
CA PHE A 29 -9.44 5.93 -17.22
C PHE A 29 -10.76 5.56 -16.56
N TRP A 30 -11.04 6.04 -15.34
CA TRP A 30 -12.27 5.72 -14.62
C TRP A 30 -13.52 6.23 -15.36
N GLU A 31 -13.47 7.44 -15.87
CA GLU A 31 -14.53 8.00 -16.71
C GLU A 31 -14.51 7.42 -18.11
N LYS A 32 -13.33 7.30 -18.74
CA LYS A 32 -13.14 6.75 -20.08
C LYS A 32 -13.76 5.36 -20.24
N TYR A 33 -13.60 4.49 -19.24
CA TYR A 33 -14.15 3.12 -19.25
C TYR A 33 -15.44 2.98 -18.44
N HIS A 34 -16.12 4.08 -18.10
CA HIS A 34 -17.37 4.07 -17.32
C HIS A 34 -17.29 3.11 -16.12
N CYS A 35 -16.20 3.21 -15.33
CA CYS A 35 -15.92 2.29 -14.25
C CYS A 35 -17.00 2.31 -13.16
N GLY A 36 -17.51 1.13 -12.80
CA GLY A 36 -18.32 0.94 -11.61
C GLY A 36 -17.51 0.42 -10.45
N TRP A 37 -17.94 0.69 -9.23
CA TRP A 37 -17.33 0.15 -8.01
C TRP A 37 -18.29 -0.76 -7.27
N LEU A 38 -17.90 -2.03 -7.08
CA LEU A 38 -18.59 -3.02 -6.28
C LEU A 38 -17.75 -3.33 -5.03
N GLY A 39 -18.10 -2.70 -3.91
CA GLY A 39 -17.48 -2.96 -2.62
C GLY A 39 -18.01 -4.25 -2.01
N THR A 40 -17.18 -5.28 -1.95
CA THR A 40 -17.54 -6.61 -1.42
C THR A 40 -17.16 -6.78 0.05
N GLN A 41 -16.23 -5.97 0.56
CA GLN A 41 -15.68 -6.10 1.91
C GLN A 41 -15.56 -4.75 2.60
N ILE A 42 -15.72 -4.76 3.93
CA ILE A 42 -15.49 -3.62 4.81
C ILE A 42 -14.74 -4.06 6.06
N GLN A 43 -13.83 -3.22 6.56
CA GLN A 43 -13.12 -3.49 7.81
C GLN A 43 -13.99 -3.11 9.02
N ARG A 44 -14.97 -3.98 9.33
CA ARG A 44 -15.87 -3.86 10.49
C ARG A 44 -16.23 -5.25 11.00
N GLY A 45 -17.03 -5.36 12.08
CA GLY A 45 -17.46 -6.64 12.66
C GLY A 45 -18.13 -7.60 11.67
N TYR A 46 -18.16 -8.89 11.99
CA TYR A 46 -18.61 -9.97 11.09
C TYR A 46 -20.00 -9.75 10.48
N GLY A 47 -20.98 -9.31 11.27
CA GLY A 47 -22.34 -9.06 10.77
C GLY A 47 -22.36 -7.98 9.67
N VAL A 48 -21.58 -6.92 9.83
CA VAL A 48 -21.47 -5.86 8.83
C VAL A 48 -20.76 -6.35 7.57
N LYS A 49 -19.73 -7.18 7.72
CA LYS A 49 -19.04 -7.82 6.57
C LYS A 49 -19.99 -8.68 5.74
N LEU A 50 -20.77 -9.53 6.41
CA LEU A 50 -21.75 -10.40 5.75
C LEU A 50 -22.81 -9.58 5.01
N TRP A 51 -23.34 -8.55 5.65
CA TRP A 51 -24.33 -7.64 5.02
C TRP A 51 -23.77 -6.99 3.75
N TYR A 52 -22.54 -6.47 3.81
CA TYR A 52 -21.88 -5.88 2.63
C TYR A 52 -21.68 -6.89 1.51
N ALA A 53 -21.28 -8.12 1.82
CA ALA A 53 -21.13 -9.19 0.85
C ALA A 53 -22.46 -9.53 0.19
N LEU A 54 -23.55 -9.72 0.95
CA LEU A 54 -24.88 -10.01 0.43
C LEU A 54 -25.42 -8.87 -0.45
N LYS A 55 -25.25 -7.63 0.00
CA LYS A 55 -25.61 -6.44 -0.79
C LYS A 55 -24.85 -6.37 -2.11
N ALA A 56 -23.54 -6.68 -2.08
CA ALA A 56 -22.70 -6.72 -3.27
C ALA A 56 -23.15 -7.81 -4.26
N TYR A 57 -23.49 -9.01 -3.76
CA TYR A 57 -24.01 -10.10 -4.61
C TYR A 57 -25.32 -9.72 -5.29
N PHE A 58 -26.28 -9.18 -4.50
CA PHE A 58 -27.54 -8.76 -5.05
C PHE A 58 -27.37 -7.67 -6.11
N LYS A 59 -26.51 -6.69 -5.86
CA LYS A 59 -26.17 -5.67 -6.85
C LYS A 59 -25.52 -6.29 -8.10
N ALA A 60 -24.56 -7.21 -7.91
CA ALA A 60 -23.85 -7.86 -9.02
C ALA A 60 -24.80 -8.62 -9.95
N LEU A 61 -25.80 -9.35 -9.40
CA LEU A 61 -26.80 -10.09 -10.20
C LEU A 61 -27.48 -9.24 -11.28
N PHE A 62 -27.71 -7.95 -11.01
CA PHE A 62 -28.41 -7.06 -11.93
C PHE A 62 -27.47 -6.15 -12.74
N THR A 63 -26.24 -5.91 -12.27
CA THR A 63 -25.38 -4.90 -12.89
C THR A 63 -24.21 -5.45 -13.67
N ILE A 64 -23.73 -6.67 -13.37
CA ILE A 64 -22.52 -7.24 -13.99
C ILE A 64 -22.65 -7.37 -15.51
N TRP A 65 -23.86 -7.58 -16.01
CA TRP A 65 -24.15 -7.75 -17.44
C TRP A 65 -23.81 -6.52 -18.28
N GLN A 66 -23.78 -5.33 -17.67
CA GLN A 66 -23.51 -4.05 -18.32
C GLN A 66 -22.01 -3.80 -18.53
N TYR A 67 -21.14 -4.63 -17.94
CA TYR A 67 -19.69 -4.48 -17.99
C TYR A 67 -19.06 -5.51 -18.93
N ASP A 68 -17.91 -5.17 -19.49
CA ASP A 68 -17.16 -6.03 -20.38
C ASP A 68 -15.97 -6.68 -19.64
N ILE A 69 -15.35 -5.93 -18.72
CA ILE A 69 -14.28 -6.40 -17.84
C ILE A 69 -14.77 -6.37 -16.39
N VAL A 70 -14.37 -7.40 -15.62
CA VAL A 70 -14.48 -7.41 -14.16
C VAL A 70 -13.06 -7.45 -13.59
N HIS A 71 -12.65 -6.35 -12.96
CA HIS A 71 -11.32 -6.16 -12.42
C HIS A 71 -11.35 -6.33 -10.89
N PHE A 72 -10.90 -7.49 -10.42
CA PHE A 72 -10.86 -7.84 -9.01
C PHE A 72 -9.59 -7.28 -8.36
N HIS A 73 -9.76 -6.48 -7.32
CA HIS A 73 -8.70 -6.10 -6.38
C HIS A 73 -8.75 -7.05 -5.19
N THR A 74 -7.83 -7.99 -5.12
CA THR A 74 -7.90 -9.14 -4.22
C THR A 74 -6.63 -9.34 -3.40
N VAL A 75 -6.80 -10.05 -2.30
CA VAL A 75 -5.74 -10.71 -1.53
C VAL A 75 -6.11 -12.19 -1.40
N PRO A 76 -5.17 -13.14 -1.41
CA PRO A 76 -5.46 -14.58 -1.43
C PRO A 76 -5.91 -15.17 -0.08
N ASP A 77 -6.41 -14.34 0.85
CA ASP A 77 -6.98 -14.83 2.09
C ASP A 77 -8.33 -15.52 1.84
N LYS A 78 -8.64 -16.55 2.65
CA LYS A 78 -9.83 -17.38 2.45
C LYS A 78 -11.14 -16.59 2.47
N ILE A 79 -11.25 -15.62 3.35
CA ILE A 79 -12.48 -14.82 3.50
C ILE A 79 -12.67 -13.94 2.27
N CYS A 80 -11.61 -13.27 1.81
CA CYS A 80 -11.63 -12.46 0.61
C CYS A 80 -12.06 -13.27 -0.62
N LEU A 81 -11.44 -14.43 -0.81
CA LEU A 81 -11.75 -15.31 -1.94
C LEU A 81 -13.20 -15.83 -1.91
N ILE A 82 -13.68 -16.28 -0.74
CA ILE A 82 -15.06 -16.77 -0.58
C ILE A 82 -16.05 -15.62 -0.89
N ILE A 83 -15.79 -14.43 -0.39
CA ILE A 83 -16.65 -13.27 -0.63
C ILE A 83 -16.65 -12.83 -2.11
N GLN A 84 -15.53 -12.91 -2.80
CA GLN A 84 -15.45 -12.55 -4.21
C GLN A 84 -15.95 -13.64 -5.17
N MET A 85 -16.03 -14.90 -4.72
CA MET A 85 -16.37 -16.04 -5.56
C MET A 85 -17.72 -15.92 -6.29
N PRO A 86 -18.83 -15.52 -5.66
CA PRO A 86 -20.11 -15.40 -6.38
C PRO A 86 -20.03 -14.36 -7.51
N VAL A 87 -19.30 -13.26 -7.33
CA VAL A 87 -19.10 -12.25 -8.38
C VAL A 87 -18.24 -12.82 -9.51
N LEU A 88 -17.21 -13.61 -9.19
CA LEU A 88 -16.38 -14.30 -10.17
C LEU A 88 -17.20 -15.29 -11.00
N LEU A 89 -18.06 -16.09 -10.36
CA LEU A 89 -18.94 -17.03 -11.06
C LEU A 89 -19.91 -16.31 -12.00
N LEU A 90 -20.50 -15.21 -11.56
CA LEU A 90 -21.36 -14.37 -12.42
C LEU A 90 -20.58 -13.79 -13.62
N ALA A 91 -19.34 -13.36 -13.40
CA ALA A 91 -18.48 -12.89 -14.48
C ALA A 91 -18.19 -13.98 -15.52
N LEU A 92 -17.93 -15.21 -15.06
CA LEU A 92 -17.73 -16.38 -15.93
C LEU A 92 -18.99 -16.75 -16.71
N ILE A 93 -20.15 -16.79 -16.06
CA ILE A 93 -21.46 -17.03 -16.71
C ILE A 93 -21.71 -15.95 -17.78
N GLY A 94 -21.42 -14.70 -17.46
CA GLY A 94 -21.55 -13.57 -18.39
C GLY A 94 -20.45 -13.49 -19.44
N ARG A 95 -19.50 -14.44 -19.45
CA ARG A 95 -18.32 -14.45 -20.37
C ARG A 95 -17.55 -13.13 -20.36
N LYS A 96 -17.43 -12.52 -19.17
CA LYS A 96 -16.71 -11.26 -18.99
C LYS A 96 -15.21 -11.51 -18.98
N LYS A 97 -14.42 -10.54 -19.48
CA LYS A 97 -12.98 -10.55 -19.27
C LYS A 97 -12.67 -10.33 -17.80
N ILE A 98 -11.71 -11.07 -17.25
CA ILE A 98 -11.41 -11.11 -15.82
C ILE A 98 -9.97 -10.70 -15.58
N ILE A 99 -9.79 -9.68 -14.74
CA ILE A 99 -8.47 -9.25 -14.25
C ILE A 99 -8.42 -9.52 -12.74
N MET A 100 -7.33 -10.17 -12.30
CA MET A 100 -7.03 -10.38 -10.89
C MET A 100 -5.85 -9.50 -10.48
N HIS A 101 -6.11 -8.38 -9.80
CA HIS A 101 -5.10 -7.46 -9.28
C HIS A 101 -4.77 -7.84 -7.83
N ILE A 102 -3.58 -8.39 -7.62
CA ILE A 102 -3.18 -8.98 -6.34
C ILE A 102 -2.46 -7.94 -5.49
N HIS A 103 -3.05 -7.60 -4.33
CA HIS A 103 -2.51 -6.64 -3.36
C HIS A 103 -1.75 -7.32 -2.22
N MET A 104 -0.87 -8.27 -2.56
CA MET A 104 -0.04 -9.01 -1.60
C MET A 104 1.38 -9.16 -2.15
N GLY A 105 2.35 -9.26 -1.25
CA GLY A 105 3.76 -9.46 -1.58
C GLY A 105 4.24 -10.90 -1.31
N ASN A 106 5.36 -11.04 -0.59
CA ASN A 106 6.01 -12.31 -0.30
C ASN A 106 5.10 -13.35 0.40
N GLN A 107 4.13 -12.92 1.20
CA GLN A 107 3.15 -13.82 1.80
C GLN A 107 2.29 -14.56 0.75
N LEU A 108 2.34 -14.14 -0.52
CA LEU A 108 1.68 -14.82 -1.63
C LEU A 108 2.18 -16.27 -1.80
N GLU A 109 3.45 -16.53 -1.47
CA GLU A 109 4.05 -17.86 -1.46
C GLU A 109 3.26 -18.87 -0.59
N ASN A 110 2.74 -18.42 0.54
CA ASN A 110 1.95 -19.26 1.45
C ASN A 110 0.64 -19.77 0.85
N HIS A 111 0.26 -19.27 -0.32
CA HIS A 111 -0.99 -19.62 -1.01
C HIS A 111 -0.79 -20.54 -2.23
N THR A 112 0.41 -21.07 -2.44
CA THR A 112 0.76 -21.97 -3.55
C THR A 112 -0.03 -23.29 -3.55
N HIS A 113 -0.59 -23.67 -2.40
CA HIS A 113 -1.45 -24.85 -2.26
C HIS A 113 -2.95 -24.52 -2.14
N ASN A 114 -3.32 -23.23 -2.24
CA ASN A 114 -4.72 -22.81 -2.18
C ASN A 114 -5.41 -23.10 -3.52
N LYS A 115 -6.08 -24.26 -3.60
CA LYS A 115 -6.77 -24.72 -4.81
C LYS A 115 -7.80 -23.73 -5.34
N LEU A 116 -8.55 -23.05 -4.45
CA LEU A 116 -9.55 -22.06 -4.84
C LEU A 116 -8.91 -20.83 -5.48
N PHE A 117 -7.80 -20.36 -4.91
CA PHE A 117 -7.04 -19.25 -5.45
C PHE A 117 -6.44 -19.60 -6.81
N ILE A 118 -5.75 -20.73 -6.93
CA ILE A 118 -5.17 -21.20 -8.21
C ILE A 118 -6.27 -21.38 -9.27
N TRP A 119 -7.42 -21.93 -8.88
CA TRP A 119 -8.56 -22.07 -9.79
C TRP A 119 -9.04 -20.70 -10.29
N SER A 120 -9.17 -19.70 -9.41
CA SER A 120 -9.59 -18.35 -9.79
C SER A 120 -8.57 -17.64 -10.69
N LEU A 121 -7.27 -17.82 -10.42
CA LEU A 121 -6.19 -17.30 -11.27
C LEU A 121 -6.22 -17.89 -12.69
N ASN A 122 -6.49 -19.19 -12.82
CA ASN A 122 -6.61 -19.85 -14.13
C ASN A 122 -7.87 -19.47 -14.92
N ARG A 123 -8.80 -18.71 -14.32
CA ARG A 123 -9.98 -18.13 -14.99
C ARG A 123 -9.79 -16.67 -15.36
N ALA A 124 -8.68 -16.06 -14.95
CA ALA A 124 -8.36 -14.70 -15.28
C ALA A 124 -7.72 -14.60 -16.69
N ASP A 125 -8.07 -13.57 -17.43
CA ASP A 125 -7.39 -13.19 -18.68
C ASP A 125 -6.03 -12.55 -18.35
N CYS A 126 -5.92 -11.86 -17.22
CA CYS A 126 -4.67 -11.28 -16.74
C CYS A 126 -4.60 -11.25 -15.20
N VAL A 127 -3.40 -11.49 -14.68
CA VAL A 127 -3.04 -11.30 -13.28
C VAL A 127 -2.13 -10.07 -13.18
N VAL A 128 -2.57 -9.06 -12.43
CA VAL A 128 -1.81 -7.83 -12.19
C VAL A 128 -1.11 -7.94 -10.84
N LEU A 129 0.18 -7.62 -10.85
CA LEU A 129 1.06 -7.66 -9.69
C LEU A 129 1.65 -6.26 -9.44
N LEU A 130 1.99 -5.96 -8.18
CA LEU A 130 2.38 -4.61 -7.76
C LEU A 130 3.85 -4.26 -8.03
N ALA A 131 4.68 -5.22 -8.49
CA ALA A 131 6.10 -5.01 -8.75
C ALA A 131 6.65 -6.08 -9.69
N LYS A 132 7.75 -5.78 -10.39
CA LYS A 132 8.46 -6.73 -11.27
C LYS A 132 9.00 -7.93 -10.48
N LYS A 133 9.50 -7.69 -9.26
CA LYS A 133 9.89 -8.75 -8.33
C LYS A 133 8.76 -9.75 -8.12
N TRP A 134 7.54 -9.27 -7.87
CA TRP A 134 6.39 -10.15 -7.64
C TRP A 134 5.96 -10.90 -8.91
N GLN A 135 6.17 -10.31 -10.08
CA GLN A 135 5.91 -11.00 -11.34
C GLN A 135 6.85 -12.20 -11.53
N LYS A 136 8.13 -12.04 -11.20
CA LYS A 136 9.12 -13.13 -11.22
C LYS A 136 8.77 -14.22 -10.21
N CYS A 137 8.59 -13.85 -8.95
CA CYS A 137 8.21 -14.80 -7.90
C CYS A 137 6.87 -15.52 -8.22
N PHE A 138 5.90 -14.81 -8.78
CA PHE A 138 4.61 -15.40 -9.16
C PHE A 138 4.77 -16.52 -10.20
N ALA A 139 5.61 -16.32 -11.20
CA ALA A 139 5.89 -17.35 -12.21
C ALA A 139 6.53 -18.61 -11.60
N GLU A 140 7.39 -18.44 -10.59
CA GLU A 140 8.03 -19.55 -9.86
C GLU A 140 7.04 -20.25 -8.92
N TRP A 141 6.23 -19.49 -8.17
CA TRP A 141 5.31 -20.02 -7.15
C TRP A 141 4.04 -20.63 -7.76
N PHE A 142 3.60 -20.14 -8.91
CA PHE A 142 2.35 -20.59 -9.57
C PHE A 142 2.58 -21.06 -11.00
N PRO A 143 3.46 -22.08 -11.24
CA PRO A 143 3.81 -22.50 -12.59
C PRO A 143 2.65 -23.10 -13.40
N THR A 144 1.56 -23.46 -12.73
CA THR A 144 0.34 -24.00 -13.37
C THR A 144 -0.65 -22.92 -13.80
N VAL A 145 -0.42 -21.66 -13.43
CA VAL A 145 -1.28 -20.55 -13.83
C VAL A 145 -0.91 -20.08 -15.23
N LYS A 146 -1.88 -20.15 -16.15
CA LYS A 146 -1.70 -19.83 -17.56
C LYS A 146 -2.07 -18.39 -17.93
N ALA A 147 -2.67 -17.64 -16.99
CA ALA A 147 -3.05 -16.25 -17.21
C ALA A 147 -1.82 -15.39 -17.53
N LYS A 148 -1.98 -14.42 -18.44
CA LYS A 148 -0.95 -13.40 -18.66
C LYS A 148 -0.70 -12.63 -17.38
N THR A 149 0.51 -12.14 -17.17
CA THR A 149 0.84 -11.29 -16.02
C THR A 149 1.22 -9.89 -16.47
N ALA A 150 0.80 -8.89 -15.72
CA ALA A 150 1.18 -7.50 -15.91
C ALA A 150 1.67 -6.90 -14.59
N VAL A 151 2.49 -5.86 -14.66
CA VAL A 151 2.94 -5.10 -13.49
C VAL A 151 2.31 -3.71 -13.55
N ILE A 152 1.57 -3.36 -12.49
CA ILE A 152 1.03 -2.02 -12.29
C ILE A 152 1.37 -1.61 -10.85
N TYR A 153 2.26 -0.64 -10.70
CA TYR A 153 2.61 -0.08 -9.41
C TYR A 153 1.43 0.68 -8.79
N ASN A 154 1.41 0.77 -7.48
CA ASN A 154 0.50 1.70 -6.81
C ASN A 154 0.84 3.15 -7.19
N ALA A 155 -0.18 3.97 -7.38
CA ALA A 155 0.01 5.39 -7.63
C ALA A 155 0.31 6.15 -6.34
N CYS A 156 1.06 7.22 -6.47
CA CYS A 156 1.27 8.20 -5.43
C CYS A 156 0.24 9.33 -5.59
N ALA A 157 -0.50 9.66 -4.53
CA ALA A 157 -1.41 10.78 -4.57
C ALA A 157 -0.64 12.09 -4.81
N PRO A 158 -1.10 12.98 -5.70
CA PRO A 158 -0.48 14.28 -5.87
C PRO A 158 -0.54 15.09 -4.57
N THR A 159 0.53 15.80 -4.27
CA THR A 159 0.64 16.67 -3.10
C THR A 159 0.96 18.10 -3.53
N PRO A 160 0.60 19.10 -2.72
CA PRO A 160 1.05 20.48 -2.95
C PRO A 160 2.58 20.60 -3.01
N ALA A 161 3.03 21.76 -3.45
CA ALA A 161 4.45 22.10 -3.36
C ALA A 161 4.94 21.98 -1.90
N VAL A 162 6.11 21.39 -1.72
CA VAL A 162 6.67 21.14 -0.38
C VAL A 162 7.36 22.41 0.11
N ASP A 163 6.92 22.93 1.24
CA ASP A 163 7.62 23.96 1.97
C ASP A 163 8.60 23.32 2.97
N TYR A 164 9.86 23.32 2.65
CA TYR A 164 10.89 22.75 3.51
C TYR A 164 11.20 23.62 4.75
N SER A 165 10.73 24.87 4.81
CA SER A 165 10.95 25.76 5.96
C SER A 165 10.10 25.36 7.17
N VAL A 166 8.98 24.67 6.95
CA VAL A 166 8.08 24.19 8.01
C VAL A 166 8.46 22.81 8.56
N LYS A 167 9.49 22.15 7.98
CA LYS A 167 9.95 20.84 8.44
C LYS A 167 10.59 20.95 9.84
N GLU A 168 10.07 20.17 10.76
CA GLU A 168 10.56 20.10 12.14
C GLU A 168 11.56 18.94 12.30
N LYS A 169 12.29 18.91 13.40
CA LYS A 169 13.13 17.78 13.80
C LYS A 169 12.25 16.60 14.28
N SER A 170 11.57 15.97 13.32
CA SER A 170 10.54 15.00 13.55
C SER A 170 10.73 13.75 12.69
N ILE A 171 10.68 12.59 13.35
CA ILE A 171 10.60 11.26 12.73
C ILE A 171 9.15 10.80 12.83
N ILE A 172 8.57 10.31 11.74
CA ILE A 172 7.22 9.77 11.78
C ILE A 172 7.18 8.31 11.32
N MET A 173 6.23 7.57 11.88
CA MET A 173 5.80 6.25 11.40
C MET A 173 4.29 6.26 11.22
N ALA A 174 3.77 5.76 10.10
CA ALA A 174 2.34 5.68 9.83
C ALA A 174 1.97 4.25 9.42
N ALA A 175 1.22 3.52 10.28
CA ALA A 175 0.92 2.12 10.05
C ALA A 175 -0.31 1.63 10.84
N PHE A 176 -0.84 0.45 10.48
CA PHE A 176 -1.64 -0.33 11.41
C PHE A 176 -0.68 -1.07 12.35
N LEU A 177 -0.60 -0.64 13.60
CA LEU A 177 0.42 -1.08 14.58
C LEU A 177 0.21 -2.54 14.97
N ASN A 178 1.13 -3.39 14.59
CA ASN A 178 1.15 -4.83 14.88
C ASN A 178 2.56 -5.40 14.70
N ASP A 179 2.72 -6.71 14.93
CA ASP A 179 4.01 -7.41 14.77
C ASP A 179 4.56 -7.43 13.33
N ASN A 180 3.75 -7.13 12.30
CA ASN A 180 4.26 -6.98 10.93
C ASN A 180 4.90 -5.61 10.69
N LYS A 181 4.43 -4.58 11.37
CA LYS A 181 4.90 -3.19 11.19
C LYS A 181 6.03 -2.81 12.12
N HIS A 182 6.24 -3.58 13.20
CA HIS A 182 7.35 -3.48 14.15
C HIS A 182 7.65 -2.04 14.63
N PRO A 183 6.69 -1.33 15.28
CA PRO A 183 6.99 -0.04 15.93
C PRO A 183 8.07 -0.15 16.99
N ASP A 184 8.23 -1.34 17.60
CA ASP A 184 9.25 -1.64 18.61
C ASP A 184 10.68 -1.43 18.11
N LEU A 185 10.94 -1.69 16.81
CA LEU A 185 12.28 -1.44 16.23
C LEU A 185 12.59 0.06 16.21
N LEU A 186 11.61 0.89 15.83
CA LEU A 186 11.78 2.36 15.89
C LEU A 186 11.96 2.85 17.33
N LEU A 187 11.18 2.32 18.29
CA LEU A 187 11.33 2.68 19.70
C LEU A 187 12.71 2.30 20.25
N LYS A 188 13.22 1.11 19.93
CA LYS A 188 14.58 0.66 20.33
C LYS A 188 15.65 1.56 19.71
N ALA A 189 15.56 1.86 18.43
CA ALA A 189 16.52 2.74 17.77
C ALA A 189 16.48 4.17 18.34
N TRP A 190 15.27 4.69 18.60
CA TRP A 190 15.07 6.00 19.22
C TRP A 190 15.65 6.07 20.64
N LYS A 191 15.49 5.03 21.45
CA LYS A 191 16.12 4.94 22.77
C LYS A 191 17.64 5.16 22.71
N ASN A 192 18.30 4.66 21.67
CA ASN A 192 19.73 4.83 21.47
C ASN A 192 20.12 6.24 20.99
N LEU A 193 19.16 7.03 20.47
CA LEU A 193 19.42 8.32 19.85
C LEU A 193 18.97 9.52 20.70
N LYS A 194 17.92 9.37 21.53
CA LYS A 194 17.26 10.51 22.19
C LYS A 194 18.19 11.38 23.02
N ALA A 195 19.21 10.80 23.66
CA ALA A 195 20.16 11.54 24.50
C ALA A 195 21.07 12.48 23.65
N ASP A 196 21.44 12.06 22.45
CA ASP A 196 22.27 12.83 21.52
C ASP A 196 21.45 13.87 20.74
N PHE A 197 20.12 13.67 20.62
CA PHE A 197 19.20 14.49 19.83
C PHE A 197 17.97 14.93 20.63
N PRO A 198 18.13 15.68 21.72
CA PRO A 198 17.05 16.02 22.63
C PRO A 198 15.97 16.92 22.04
N ASP A 199 16.23 17.57 20.93
CA ASP A 199 15.31 18.44 20.19
C ASP A 199 14.56 17.71 19.04
N TRP A 200 14.78 16.40 18.89
CA TRP A 200 14.01 15.57 17.97
C TRP A 200 12.84 14.88 18.66
N HIS A 201 11.80 14.60 17.88
CA HIS A 201 10.59 13.93 18.34
C HIS A 201 10.16 12.82 17.39
N VAL A 202 9.57 11.75 17.95
CA VAL A 202 9.00 10.64 17.17
C VAL A 202 7.47 10.69 17.25
N THR A 203 6.78 10.63 16.12
CA THR A 203 5.32 10.54 16.07
C THR A 203 4.89 9.25 15.38
N ILE A 204 4.16 8.40 16.10
CA ILE A 204 3.64 7.12 15.60
C ILE A 204 2.13 7.25 15.39
N MET A 205 1.70 7.15 14.12
CA MET A 205 0.30 7.31 13.70
C MET A 205 -0.31 5.97 13.31
N GLY A 206 -1.50 5.69 13.75
CA GLY A 206 -2.31 4.58 13.28
C GLY A 206 -3.09 3.85 14.36
N ASN A 207 -3.92 2.92 13.93
CA ASN A 207 -4.66 2.00 14.80
C ASN A 207 -3.87 0.71 14.99
N GLY A 208 -4.45 -0.21 15.74
CA GLY A 208 -3.91 -1.53 16.03
C GLY A 208 -3.59 -1.66 17.52
N GLU A 209 -2.46 -2.23 17.84
CA GLU A 209 -2.01 -2.49 19.21
C GLU A 209 -1.35 -1.25 19.86
N VAL A 210 -2.03 -0.10 19.77
CA VAL A 210 -1.50 1.21 20.21
C VAL A 210 -1.05 1.15 21.68
N GLU A 211 -1.91 0.67 22.57
CA GLU A 211 -1.66 0.61 24.01
C GLU A 211 -0.43 -0.26 24.34
N ARG A 212 -0.25 -1.37 23.61
CA ARG A 212 0.91 -2.25 23.76
C ARG A 212 2.22 -1.52 23.47
N PHE A 213 2.30 -0.81 22.34
CA PHE A 213 3.53 -0.12 21.93
C PHE A 213 3.75 1.16 22.73
N GLN A 214 2.68 1.82 23.18
CA GLN A 214 2.77 2.95 24.10
C GLN A 214 3.34 2.52 25.46
N ALA A 215 2.84 1.43 26.04
CA ALA A 215 3.39 0.87 27.29
C ALA A 215 4.87 0.45 27.12
N MET A 216 5.25 -0.07 25.94
CA MET A 216 6.65 -0.36 25.64
C MET A 216 7.50 0.92 25.64
N GLY A 217 7.05 2.00 24.99
CA GLY A 217 7.72 3.30 24.99
C GLY A 217 7.91 3.84 26.42
N GLN A 218 6.88 3.74 27.25
CA GLN A 218 6.92 4.14 28.68
C GLN A 218 7.98 3.35 29.45
N THR A 219 7.99 2.03 29.29
CA THR A 219 9.00 1.17 29.93
C THR A 219 10.43 1.53 29.50
N MET A 220 10.61 2.07 28.30
CA MET A 220 11.89 2.53 27.77
C MET A 220 12.24 3.97 28.21
N GLY A 221 11.32 4.69 28.88
CA GLY A 221 11.49 6.09 29.29
C GLY A 221 11.44 7.06 28.11
N LEU A 222 10.49 6.87 27.18
CA LEU A 222 10.39 7.66 25.94
C LEU A 222 9.15 8.61 25.93
N ASP A 223 8.42 8.75 27.03
CA ASP A 223 7.15 9.49 27.09
C ASP A 223 7.28 10.98 26.74
N ASP A 224 8.44 11.55 26.96
CA ASP A 224 8.78 12.95 26.70
C ASP A 224 9.08 13.24 25.23
N SER A 225 9.36 12.21 24.44
CA SER A 225 9.90 12.34 23.09
C SER A 225 9.21 11.46 22.04
N VAL A 226 8.21 10.66 22.43
CA VAL A 226 7.41 9.84 21.52
C VAL A 226 5.92 10.10 21.72
N THR A 227 5.22 10.44 20.63
CA THR A 227 3.77 10.63 20.64
C THR A 227 3.08 9.55 19.82
N PHE A 228 2.08 8.88 20.40
CA PHE A 228 1.15 8.00 19.71
C PHE A 228 -0.15 8.75 19.45
N THR A 229 -0.48 9.02 18.19
CA THR A 229 -1.68 9.81 17.85
C THR A 229 -2.95 8.98 17.71
N GLY A 230 -2.83 7.65 17.64
CA GLY A 230 -3.92 6.81 17.15
C GLY A 230 -4.21 7.09 15.67
N TYR A 231 -5.40 6.75 15.21
CA TYR A 231 -5.82 6.97 13.81
C TYR A 231 -6.27 8.41 13.61
N ILE A 232 -5.49 9.17 12.86
CA ILE A 232 -5.78 10.55 12.48
C ILE A 232 -6.02 10.66 10.97
N THR A 233 -6.85 11.62 10.57
CA THR A 233 -7.22 11.89 9.17
C THR A 233 -7.34 13.39 8.90
N GLY A 234 -7.56 13.76 7.64
CA GLY A 234 -7.77 15.16 7.25
C GLY A 234 -6.63 16.06 7.69
N LYS A 235 -6.97 17.25 8.22
CA LYS A 235 -5.99 18.27 8.58
C LYS A 235 -4.95 17.78 9.59
N GLN A 236 -5.35 17.02 10.60
CA GLN A 236 -4.39 16.51 11.60
C GLN A 236 -3.32 15.62 10.97
N LYS A 237 -3.72 14.72 10.05
CA LYS A 237 -2.77 13.88 9.31
C LYS A 237 -1.85 14.74 8.44
N GLU A 238 -2.40 15.69 7.70
CA GLU A 238 -1.62 16.59 6.84
C GLU A 238 -0.62 17.43 7.65
N ASP A 239 -1.02 17.96 8.81
CA ASP A 239 -0.13 18.75 9.67
C ASP A 239 1.08 17.93 10.15
N VAL A 240 0.87 16.66 10.55
CA VAL A 240 1.98 15.78 10.96
C VAL A 240 2.92 15.49 9.77
N TRP A 241 2.38 15.16 8.61
CA TRP A 241 3.19 14.90 7.41
C TRP A 241 3.97 16.12 6.93
N ASN A 242 3.35 17.31 6.95
CA ASN A 242 3.99 18.54 6.51
C ASN A 242 5.18 18.92 7.37
N LYS A 243 5.11 18.66 8.67
CA LYS A 243 6.17 18.93 9.64
C LYS A 243 7.27 17.85 9.66
N ALA A 244 6.99 16.65 9.21
CA ALA A 244 7.92 15.53 9.27
C ALA A 244 9.16 15.74 8.41
N SER A 245 10.33 15.46 8.96
CA SER A 245 11.62 15.44 8.25
C SER A 245 12.03 14.06 7.80
N ILE A 246 11.71 13.02 8.59
CA ILE A 246 12.08 11.63 8.35
C ILE A 246 10.84 10.75 8.49
N TYR A 247 10.62 9.87 7.53
CA TYR A 247 9.66 8.77 7.63
C TYR A 247 10.43 7.47 7.85
N CYS A 248 10.02 6.71 8.87
CA CYS A 248 10.61 5.41 9.19
C CYS A 248 9.59 4.29 8.98
N MET A 249 9.97 3.26 8.21
CA MET A 249 9.18 2.04 8.02
C MET A 249 9.97 0.81 8.42
N CYS A 250 9.48 0.08 9.44
CA CYS A 250 10.10 -1.12 9.99
C CYS A 250 9.38 -2.42 9.59
N SER A 251 8.56 -2.39 8.56
CA SER A 251 7.73 -3.53 8.16
C SER A 251 8.54 -4.78 7.83
N ARG A 252 8.05 -5.94 8.26
CA ARG A 252 8.58 -7.25 7.88
C ARG A 252 8.10 -7.68 6.50
N HIS A 253 6.84 -7.40 6.17
CA HIS A 253 6.19 -7.80 4.93
C HIS A 253 5.32 -6.69 4.35
N GLU A 254 5.45 -6.44 3.06
CA GLU A 254 4.62 -5.52 2.29
C GLU A 254 4.28 -6.11 0.91
N GLY A 255 3.20 -5.62 0.31
CA GLY A 255 2.98 -5.78 -1.12
C GLY A 255 3.77 -4.75 -1.92
N PHE A 256 3.31 -3.52 -1.85
CA PHE A 256 4.01 -2.30 -2.28
C PHE A 256 3.54 -1.17 -1.35
N PRO A 257 4.40 -0.65 -0.45
CA PRO A 257 3.97 0.19 0.66
C PRO A 257 3.58 1.60 0.21
N MET A 258 2.28 1.90 0.23
CA MET A 258 1.72 3.21 -0.10
C MET A 258 2.30 4.35 0.74
N VAL A 259 2.63 4.06 1.99
CA VAL A 259 3.15 5.07 2.93
C VAL A 259 4.54 5.59 2.56
N VAL A 260 5.37 4.77 1.89
CA VAL A 260 6.66 5.22 1.34
C VAL A 260 6.42 6.17 0.16
N LEU A 261 5.47 5.82 -0.74
CA LEU A 261 5.07 6.73 -1.82
C LEU A 261 4.52 8.06 -1.27
N GLU A 262 3.74 7.97 -0.19
CA GLU A 262 3.19 9.12 0.50
C GLU A 262 4.29 10.02 1.11
N ALA A 263 5.35 9.42 1.68
CA ALA A 263 6.52 10.13 2.18
C ALA A 263 7.29 10.83 1.03
N TRP A 264 7.55 10.12 -0.05
CA TRP A 264 8.22 10.68 -1.23
C TRP A 264 7.45 11.87 -1.82
N ALA A 265 6.14 11.73 -2.00
CA ALA A 265 5.31 12.82 -2.51
C ALA A 265 5.35 14.08 -1.65
N ARG A 266 5.49 13.93 -0.34
CA ARG A 266 5.55 15.02 0.64
C ARG A 266 6.97 15.54 0.91
N GLY A 267 7.96 15.09 0.14
CA GLY A 267 9.35 15.52 0.33
C GLY A 267 9.82 15.21 1.75
N VAL A 268 9.66 13.96 2.19
CA VAL A 268 10.12 13.45 3.47
C VAL A 268 11.20 12.41 3.21
N ALA A 269 12.36 12.54 3.85
CA ALA A 269 13.43 11.56 3.73
C ALA A 269 13.00 10.22 4.35
N VAL A 270 13.38 9.11 3.71
CA VAL A 270 12.87 7.78 4.08
C VAL A 270 13.99 6.89 4.61
N VAL A 271 13.73 6.24 5.75
CA VAL A 271 14.48 5.08 6.25
C VAL A 271 13.53 3.89 6.26
N THR A 272 13.90 2.79 5.60
CA THR A 272 12.98 1.67 5.41
C THR A 272 13.67 0.31 5.35
N THR A 273 12.97 -0.74 5.77
CA THR A 273 13.33 -2.11 5.38
C THR A 273 13.09 -2.29 3.88
N PRO A 274 14.00 -2.97 3.11
CA PRO A 274 13.86 -3.20 1.67
C PRO A 274 12.87 -4.34 1.37
N VAL A 275 11.62 -4.17 1.76
CA VAL A 275 10.56 -5.20 1.66
C VAL A 275 9.53 -4.87 0.60
N GLY A 276 8.73 -5.85 0.26
CA GLY A 276 7.68 -5.68 -0.73
C GLY A 276 8.23 -5.51 -2.14
N GLY A 277 7.61 -4.64 -2.90
CA GLY A 277 8.09 -4.22 -4.21
C GLY A 277 9.12 -3.10 -4.18
N LEU A 278 9.51 -2.60 -2.99
CA LEU A 278 10.50 -1.52 -2.87
C LEU A 278 11.85 -1.85 -3.51
N PRO A 279 12.40 -3.08 -3.41
CA PRO A 279 13.67 -3.42 -4.05
C PRO A 279 13.73 -3.15 -5.56
N ASP A 280 12.59 -3.08 -6.25
CA ASP A 280 12.54 -2.74 -7.67
C ASP A 280 12.84 -1.25 -7.95
N VAL A 281 12.71 -0.39 -6.94
CA VAL A 281 12.64 1.08 -7.10
C VAL A 281 13.50 1.84 -6.10
N ILE A 282 14.13 1.14 -5.15
CA ILE A 282 15.09 1.72 -4.22
C ILE A 282 16.36 2.12 -4.96
N GLU A 283 16.76 3.36 -4.75
CA GLU A 283 18.08 3.88 -5.08
C GLU A 283 18.74 4.34 -3.76
N GLU A 284 19.53 3.42 -3.15
CA GLU A 284 20.14 3.62 -1.83
C GLU A 284 20.93 4.93 -1.76
N GLY A 285 20.69 5.70 -0.70
CA GLY A 285 21.30 7.02 -0.50
C GLY A 285 20.68 8.15 -1.34
N LYS A 286 19.79 7.85 -2.29
CA LYS A 286 19.13 8.85 -3.13
C LYS A 286 17.66 9.04 -2.75
N ASN A 287 16.84 7.98 -2.82
CA ASN A 287 15.42 8.05 -2.49
C ASN A 287 15.06 7.45 -1.13
N CYS A 288 15.98 6.71 -0.52
CA CYS A 288 15.88 6.23 0.86
C CYS A 288 17.24 5.79 1.40
N LEU A 289 17.29 5.54 2.72
CA LEU A 289 18.27 4.69 3.36
C LEU A 289 17.60 3.39 3.79
N THR A 290 18.31 2.27 3.63
CA THR A 290 17.76 0.96 4.01
C THR A 290 18.48 0.35 5.20
N PHE A 291 17.77 -0.54 5.89
CA PHE A 291 18.34 -1.38 6.94
C PHE A 291 17.74 -2.80 6.84
N PRO A 292 18.50 -3.85 7.18
CA PRO A 292 17.97 -5.21 7.26
C PRO A 292 16.88 -5.31 8.32
N PHE A 293 15.84 -6.10 8.04
CA PHE A 293 14.78 -6.33 9.03
C PHE A 293 15.38 -6.86 10.35
N ASP A 294 14.90 -6.35 11.48
CA ASP A 294 15.34 -6.66 12.86
C ASP A 294 16.76 -6.16 13.23
N ASP A 295 17.43 -5.43 12.37
CA ASP A 295 18.72 -4.80 12.65
C ASP A 295 18.55 -3.39 13.25
N VAL A 296 18.40 -3.34 14.57
CA VAL A 296 18.21 -2.07 15.32
C VAL A 296 19.46 -1.18 15.23
N ASP A 297 20.65 -1.74 15.19
CA ASP A 297 21.90 -0.97 15.15
C ASP A 297 22.04 -0.26 13.79
N MET A 298 21.76 -0.97 12.70
CA MET A 298 21.74 -0.37 11.37
C MET A 298 20.64 0.70 11.26
N LEU A 299 19.42 0.43 11.78
CA LEU A 299 18.35 1.43 11.82
C LEU A 299 18.79 2.68 12.60
N THR A 300 19.41 2.50 13.76
CA THR A 300 19.96 3.60 14.59
C THR A 300 20.98 4.41 13.79
N MET A 301 21.89 3.75 13.09
CA MET A 301 22.92 4.39 12.26
C MET A 301 22.28 5.20 11.10
N GLN A 302 21.32 4.65 10.39
CA GLN A 302 20.67 5.32 9.27
C GLN A 302 19.83 6.54 9.73
N LEU A 303 19.13 6.41 10.86
CA LEU A 303 18.42 7.55 11.45
C LEU A 303 19.39 8.64 11.88
N ARG A 304 20.49 8.31 12.60
CA ARG A 304 21.54 9.25 13.00
C ARG A 304 22.08 10.03 11.80
N LYS A 305 22.41 9.34 10.72
CA LYS A 305 22.94 9.92 9.48
C LYS A 305 22.01 11.00 8.90
N LEU A 306 20.72 10.74 8.89
CA LEU A 306 19.73 11.74 8.45
C LEU A 306 19.52 12.84 9.49
N MET A 307 19.59 12.55 10.80
CA MET A 307 19.39 13.55 11.84
C MET A 307 20.53 14.56 11.90
N GLU A 308 21.77 14.13 11.69
CA GLU A 308 22.97 14.97 11.67
C GLU A 308 23.05 15.87 10.44
N SER A 309 22.53 15.44 9.28
CA SER A 309 22.71 16.17 8.02
C SER A 309 21.38 16.67 7.44
N SER A 310 21.08 17.96 7.67
CA SER A 310 19.94 18.63 7.03
C SER A 310 20.06 18.66 5.51
N LYS A 311 21.30 18.78 4.99
CA LYS A 311 21.57 18.71 3.55
C LYS A 311 21.18 17.35 2.98
N LEU A 312 21.62 16.24 3.60
CA LEU A 312 21.30 14.89 3.11
C LEU A 312 19.78 14.64 3.14
N ARG A 313 19.10 15.05 4.23
CA ARG A 313 17.64 14.95 4.31
C ARG A 313 16.96 15.69 3.16
N ARG A 314 17.40 16.90 2.88
CA ARG A 314 16.82 17.74 1.83
C ARG A 314 17.07 17.16 0.45
N ASP A 315 18.33 16.82 0.13
CA ASP A 315 18.72 16.24 -1.15
C ASP A 315 17.92 14.94 -1.43
N MET A 316 17.78 14.08 -0.42
CA MET A 316 16.98 12.86 -0.52
C MET A 316 15.50 13.15 -0.72
N ALA A 317 14.93 14.10 0.02
CA ALA A 317 13.53 14.47 -0.05
C ALA A 317 13.16 15.06 -1.43
N GLU A 318 13.99 15.93 -1.97
CA GLU A 318 13.82 16.53 -3.31
C GLU A 318 13.95 15.47 -4.42
N TYR A 319 14.97 14.61 -4.31
CA TYR A 319 15.16 13.53 -5.26
C TYR A 319 13.99 12.56 -5.25
N SER A 320 13.59 12.08 -4.07
CA SER A 320 12.50 11.09 -3.94
C SER A 320 11.15 11.64 -4.38
N LYS A 321 10.89 12.93 -4.16
CA LYS A 321 9.67 13.59 -4.68
C LYS A 321 9.66 13.59 -6.21
N SER A 322 10.74 14.06 -6.84
CA SER A 322 10.87 14.06 -8.31
C SER A 322 10.80 12.66 -8.90
N PHE A 323 11.41 11.67 -8.23
CA PHE A 323 11.35 10.28 -8.61
C PHE A 323 9.91 9.72 -8.52
N GLY A 324 9.21 10.00 -7.41
CA GLY A 324 7.83 9.60 -7.20
C GLY A 324 6.87 10.18 -8.25
N GLU A 325 7.03 11.46 -8.58
CA GLU A 325 6.24 12.15 -9.61
C GLU A 325 6.50 11.57 -11.01
N ARG A 326 7.71 11.14 -11.32
CA ARG A 326 8.07 10.55 -12.62
C ARG A 326 7.58 9.11 -12.78
N VAL A 327 7.58 8.31 -11.71
CA VAL A 327 7.36 6.86 -11.78
C VAL A 327 5.97 6.46 -11.30
N PHE A 328 5.46 7.12 -10.27
CA PHE A 328 4.23 6.74 -9.57
C PHE A 328 3.12 7.78 -9.65
N ALA A 329 3.28 8.81 -10.49
CA ALA A 329 2.20 9.78 -10.70
C ALA A 329 0.93 9.07 -11.18
N PRO A 330 -0.26 9.56 -10.80
CA PRO A 330 -1.51 8.98 -11.26
C PRO A 330 -1.61 8.86 -12.79
N VAL A 331 -1.01 9.78 -13.54
CA VAL A 331 -0.98 9.73 -15.01
C VAL A 331 -0.23 8.49 -15.53
N MET A 332 0.92 8.14 -14.94
CA MET A 332 1.71 6.97 -15.34
C MET A 332 1.00 5.65 -15.06
N VAL A 333 0.32 5.58 -13.91
CA VAL A 333 -0.50 4.43 -13.55
C VAL A 333 -1.75 4.34 -14.44
N ASN A 334 -2.37 5.48 -14.74
CA ASN A 334 -3.49 5.58 -15.69
C ASN A 334 -3.13 4.99 -17.06
N GLU A 335 -2.01 5.42 -17.63
CA GLU A 335 -1.53 4.90 -18.92
C GLU A 335 -1.30 3.39 -18.89
N SER A 336 -0.74 2.87 -17.78
CA SER A 336 -0.51 1.44 -17.61
C SER A 336 -1.82 0.65 -17.54
N ILE A 337 -2.85 1.18 -16.87
CA ILE A 337 -4.18 0.57 -16.79
C ILE A 337 -4.90 0.64 -18.14
N GLU A 338 -4.85 1.77 -18.83
CA GLU A 338 -5.46 1.92 -20.16
C GLU A 338 -4.85 0.94 -21.16
N LYS A 339 -3.51 0.84 -21.18
CA LYS A 339 -2.81 -0.13 -22.02
C LYS A 339 -3.24 -1.56 -21.74
N LEU A 340 -3.33 -1.94 -20.46
CA LEU A 340 -3.81 -3.26 -20.05
C LEU A 340 -5.22 -3.54 -20.58
N TYR A 341 -6.15 -2.58 -20.41
CA TYR A 341 -7.52 -2.78 -20.90
C TYR A 341 -7.58 -2.89 -22.42
N GLU A 342 -6.85 -2.06 -23.14
CA GLU A 342 -6.78 -2.14 -24.60
C GLU A 342 -6.24 -3.49 -25.10
N GLU A 343 -5.24 -4.04 -24.44
CA GLU A 343 -4.70 -5.37 -24.75
C GLU A 343 -5.71 -6.49 -24.50
N ILE A 344 -6.47 -6.40 -23.38
CA ILE A 344 -7.50 -7.39 -23.02
C ILE A 344 -8.70 -7.33 -23.99
N PHE A 345 -9.07 -6.16 -24.47
CA PHE A 345 -10.16 -6.01 -25.44
C PHE A 345 -9.79 -6.52 -26.84
N LYS A 346 -8.51 -6.49 -27.19
CA LYS A 346 -8.04 -7.01 -28.50
C LYS A 346 -7.86 -8.54 -28.50
N ALA A 347 -7.75 -9.16 -27.34
CA ALA A 347 -7.55 -10.60 -27.15
C ALA A 347 -8.90 -11.34 -27.06
#